data_af23160ae3f9835aa40e44ccddd9fbb7
#
_entry.id   af23160ae3f9835aa40e44ccddd9fbb7
#
_cell.length_a   1.000
_cell.length_b   1.000
_cell.length_c   1.000
_cell.angle_alpha   90.00
_cell.angle_beta   90.00
_cell.angle_gamma   90.00
#
_symmetry.space_group_name_H-M   'P 1'
#
loop_
_entity.id
_entity.type
_entity.pdbx_description
1 polymer ?
#
loop_
_entity_poly.entity_id
_entity_poly.type
_entity_poly.pdbx_seq_one_letter_code
_entity_poly.pdbx_strand_id
1 'polypeptide(L)'
;MKKLLTTTGTLFLIMALFVAAAVDGSWKGYVEGQYNVTADLKVSGAELTGTFSIIDNNAKSENPDDSGYSPFVAAQIGKNVISNGKVDGEAITFTTMFNGKAVNYKGTMVGEKLVLTTTFNEQPIKITLSRAK
;
A
#
# COMPACT_ATOMS: atom_id res chain seq x y z
N MET A 1 -28.60 20.11 20.72
CA MET A 1 -28.09 20.10 19.36
C MET A 1 -26.57 20.18 19.28
N LYS A 2 -25.95 21.16 19.93
CA LYS A 2 -24.48 21.27 19.92
C LYS A 2 -23.78 20.03 20.49
N LYS A 3 -24.32 19.44 21.56
CA LYS A 3 -23.74 18.25 22.15
C LYS A 3 -23.79 17.04 21.20
N LEU A 4 -24.88 16.91 20.46
CA LEU A 4 -25.05 15.81 19.50
C LEU A 4 -24.04 15.92 18.34
N LEU A 5 -23.83 17.12 17.80
CA LEU A 5 -22.85 17.35 16.74
C LEU A 5 -21.43 17.10 17.22
N THR A 6 -21.11 17.52 18.45
CA THR A 6 -19.78 17.28 19.03
C THR A 6 -19.52 15.79 19.21
N THR A 7 -20.51 15.04 19.69
CA THR A 7 -20.39 13.60 19.86
C THR A 7 -20.16 12.89 18.54
N THR A 8 -20.88 13.28 17.49
CA THR A 8 -20.72 12.70 16.14
C THR A 8 -19.32 13.00 15.60
N GLY A 9 -18.84 14.22 15.76
CA GLY A 9 -17.49 14.58 15.33
C GLY A 9 -16.40 13.80 16.05
N THR A 10 -16.55 13.59 17.35
CA THR A 10 -15.61 12.81 18.14
C THR A 10 -15.58 11.35 17.70
N LEU A 11 -16.74 10.76 17.44
CA LEU A 11 -16.83 9.38 16.99
C LEU A 11 -16.14 9.21 15.63
N PHE A 12 -16.34 10.14 14.72
CA PHE A 12 -15.72 10.10 13.39
C PHE A 12 -14.19 10.17 13.49
N LEU A 13 -13.67 11.02 14.38
CA LEU A 13 -12.24 11.15 14.62
C LEU A 13 -11.64 9.85 15.18
N ILE A 14 -12.35 9.17 16.08
CA ILE A 14 -11.92 7.90 16.64
C ILE A 14 -11.79 6.83 15.53
N MET A 15 -12.74 6.77 14.60
CA MET A 15 -12.68 5.83 13.49
C MET A 15 -11.46 6.08 12.60
N ALA A 16 -11.13 7.34 12.30
CA ALA A 16 -9.95 7.68 11.52
C ALA A 16 -8.66 7.24 12.24
N LEU A 17 -8.59 7.39 13.56
CA LEU A 17 -7.44 6.94 14.35
C LEU A 17 -7.29 5.41 14.32
N PHE A 18 -8.40 4.66 14.33
CA PHE A 18 -8.34 3.20 14.22
C PHE A 18 -7.75 2.75 12.90
N VAL A 19 -8.14 3.35 11.77
CA VAL A 19 -7.58 3.02 10.46
C VAL A 19 -6.08 3.33 10.44
N ALA A 20 -5.68 4.50 10.95
CA ALA A 20 -4.29 4.90 11.00
C ALA A 20 -3.45 3.90 11.81
N ALA A 21 -3.92 3.52 13.00
CA ALA A 21 -3.23 2.55 13.84
C ALA A 21 -3.19 1.16 13.19
N ALA A 22 -4.25 0.77 12.47
CA ALA A 22 -4.33 -0.53 11.84
C ALA A 22 -3.34 -0.69 10.69
N VAL A 23 -3.02 0.39 9.95
CA VAL A 23 -2.11 0.28 8.80
C VAL A 23 -0.64 0.54 9.16
N ASP A 24 -0.35 1.15 10.30
CA ASP A 24 1.01 1.44 10.73
C ASP A 24 1.76 0.13 11.01
N GLY A 25 2.98 0.00 10.48
CA GLY A 25 3.82 -1.16 10.71
C GLY A 25 4.28 -1.84 9.43
N SER A 26 4.69 -3.09 9.56
CA SER A 26 5.26 -3.88 8.46
C SER A 26 4.26 -4.92 7.97
N TRP A 27 4.22 -5.06 6.65
CA TRP A 27 3.28 -5.93 5.95
C TRP A 27 3.99 -6.80 4.94
N LYS A 28 3.44 -7.98 4.67
CA LYS A 28 3.98 -8.90 3.67
C LYS A 28 2.86 -9.63 2.94
N GLY A 29 3.16 -10.04 1.72
CA GLY A 29 2.23 -10.79 0.90
C GLY A 29 2.91 -11.22 -0.39
N TYR A 30 2.08 -11.51 -1.40
CA TYR A 30 2.58 -11.95 -2.69
C TYR A 30 1.83 -11.22 -3.80
N VAL A 31 2.50 -11.00 -4.91
CA VAL A 31 1.87 -10.56 -6.14
C VAL A 31 2.09 -11.63 -7.21
N GLU A 32 1.06 -11.88 -8.02
CA GLU A 32 1.05 -12.91 -9.06
C GLU A 32 1.42 -14.30 -8.54
N GLY A 33 1.17 -14.52 -7.24
CA GLY A 33 1.38 -15.83 -6.61
C GLY A 33 2.83 -16.24 -6.40
N GLN A 34 3.81 -15.39 -6.78
CA GLN A 34 5.21 -15.82 -6.74
C GLN A 34 6.20 -14.78 -6.23
N TYR A 35 5.89 -13.50 -6.34
CA TYR A 35 6.84 -12.46 -5.91
C TYR A 35 6.46 -11.96 -4.52
N ASN A 36 7.45 -11.88 -3.64
CA ASN A 36 7.24 -11.38 -2.30
C ASN A 36 7.02 -9.87 -2.32
N VAL A 37 6.00 -9.43 -1.61
CA VAL A 37 5.70 -8.02 -1.43
C VAL A 37 5.88 -7.68 0.05
N THR A 38 6.60 -6.61 0.32
CA THR A 38 6.69 -6.05 1.67
C THR A 38 6.33 -4.59 1.63
N ALA A 39 5.74 -4.11 2.70
CA ALA A 39 5.45 -2.69 2.86
C ALA A 39 5.72 -2.31 4.30
N ASP A 40 6.52 -1.27 4.50
CA ASP A 40 6.77 -0.69 5.80
C ASP A 40 6.10 0.67 5.81
N LEU A 41 5.05 0.80 6.61
CA LEU A 41 4.19 1.97 6.60
C LEU A 41 4.24 2.67 7.94
N LYS A 42 4.33 4.00 7.89
CA LYS A 42 4.32 4.84 9.08
C LYS A 42 3.27 5.92 8.91
N VAL A 43 2.39 6.03 9.88
CA VAL A 43 1.32 7.02 9.90
C VAL A 43 1.67 8.12 10.89
N SER A 44 1.56 9.36 10.44
CA SER A 44 1.71 10.55 11.27
C SER A 44 0.57 11.50 10.95
N GLY A 45 -0.43 11.57 11.83
CA GLY A 45 -1.66 12.30 11.54
C GLY A 45 -2.38 11.70 10.34
N ALA A 46 -2.60 12.50 9.31
CA ALA A 46 -3.20 12.05 8.06
C ALA A 46 -2.17 11.69 6.99
N GLU A 47 -0.87 11.78 7.31
CA GLU A 47 0.19 11.47 6.37
C GLU A 47 0.66 10.03 6.50
N LEU A 48 0.96 9.42 5.37
CA LEU A 48 1.51 8.07 5.28
C LEU A 48 2.85 8.13 4.58
N THR A 49 3.87 7.55 5.21
CA THR A 49 5.21 7.43 4.63
C THR A 49 5.66 5.98 4.70
N GLY A 50 6.72 5.66 4.00
CA GLY A 50 7.31 4.34 4.08
C GLY A 50 7.82 3.83 2.75
N THR A 51 7.90 2.51 2.63
CA THR A 51 8.42 1.83 1.45
C THR A 51 7.49 0.69 1.04
N PHE A 52 7.52 0.40 -0.24
CA PHE A 52 6.82 -0.71 -0.86
C PHE A 52 7.82 -1.45 -1.74
N SER A 53 7.96 -2.75 -1.55
CA SER A 53 8.99 -3.51 -2.25
C SER A 53 8.41 -4.80 -2.84
N ILE A 54 8.80 -5.11 -4.06
CA ILE A 54 8.53 -6.40 -4.69
C ILE A 54 9.87 -7.09 -4.89
N ILE A 55 9.99 -8.32 -4.39
CA ILE A 55 11.24 -9.07 -4.39
C ILE A 55 11.03 -10.42 -5.05
N ASP A 56 11.91 -10.75 -5.97
CA ASP A 56 11.98 -12.08 -6.56
C ASP A 56 13.18 -12.80 -5.94
N ASN A 57 12.91 -13.70 -5.00
CA ASN A 57 13.96 -14.44 -4.31
C ASN A 57 14.65 -15.47 -5.22
N ASN A 58 14.08 -15.76 -6.39
CA ASN A 58 14.62 -16.71 -7.34
C ASN A 58 15.19 -16.04 -8.58
N ALA A 59 15.39 -14.71 -8.53
CA ALA A 59 15.88 -13.98 -9.68
C ALA A 59 17.27 -14.46 -10.07
N LYS A 60 17.44 -14.77 -11.36
CA LYS A 60 18.72 -15.17 -11.95
C LYS A 60 19.40 -14.03 -12.69
N SER A 61 18.71 -12.93 -12.89
CA SER A 61 19.19 -11.75 -13.57
C SER A 61 18.74 -10.51 -12.81
N GLU A 62 19.61 -9.51 -12.74
CA GLU A 62 19.25 -8.22 -12.15
C GLU A 62 18.44 -7.34 -13.11
N ASN A 63 18.40 -7.70 -14.39
CA ASN A 63 17.65 -6.97 -15.38
C ASN A 63 16.21 -7.50 -15.43
N PRO A 64 15.20 -6.70 -15.04
CA PRO A 64 13.80 -7.14 -15.05
C PRO A 64 13.33 -7.63 -16.43
N ASP A 65 13.85 -7.05 -17.51
CA ASP A 65 13.44 -7.44 -18.87
C ASP A 65 13.88 -8.87 -19.20
N ASP A 66 14.95 -9.33 -18.61
CA ASP A 66 15.47 -10.69 -18.86
C ASP A 66 14.81 -11.75 -17.99
N SER A 67 14.02 -11.35 -16.99
CA SER A 67 13.44 -12.25 -16.01
C SER A 67 12.04 -12.71 -16.35
N GLY A 68 11.46 -12.23 -17.43
CA GLY A 68 10.11 -12.60 -17.83
C GLY A 68 9.02 -12.02 -16.94
N TYR A 69 9.28 -10.93 -16.26
CA TYR A 69 8.31 -10.27 -15.39
C TYR A 69 7.16 -9.69 -16.23
N SER A 70 5.96 -9.66 -15.61
CA SER A 70 4.86 -8.88 -16.17
C SER A 70 5.24 -7.39 -16.19
N PRO A 71 4.54 -6.56 -16.98
CA PRO A 71 4.81 -5.12 -17.00
C PRO A 71 4.71 -4.49 -15.62
N PHE A 72 3.74 -4.90 -14.80
CA PHE A 72 3.60 -4.36 -13.45
C PHE A 72 4.78 -4.73 -12.56
N VAL A 73 5.17 -6.00 -12.54
CA VAL A 73 6.30 -6.46 -11.69
C VAL A 73 7.59 -5.82 -12.16
N ALA A 74 7.82 -5.74 -13.47
CA ALA A 74 9.01 -5.07 -14.01
C ALA A 74 9.09 -3.61 -13.58
N ALA A 75 7.95 -2.93 -13.51
CA ALA A 75 7.89 -1.53 -13.09
C ALA A 75 8.12 -1.34 -11.59
N GLN A 76 7.73 -2.31 -10.77
CA GLN A 76 7.72 -2.14 -9.31
C GLN A 76 8.74 -3.03 -8.59
N ILE A 77 9.48 -3.87 -9.30
CA ILE A 77 10.48 -4.73 -8.67
C ILE A 77 11.54 -3.88 -7.96
N GLY A 78 11.95 -4.31 -6.77
CA GLY A 78 12.89 -3.59 -5.94
C GLY A 78 12.19 -2.75 -4.88
N LYS A 79 12.95 -1.88 -4.23
CA LYS A 79 12.45 -1.03 -3.14
C LYS A 79 11.98 0.31 -3.68
N ASN A 80 10.73 0.62 -3.44
CA ASN A 80 10.10 1.88 -3.84
C ASN A 80 9.76 2.69 -2.60
N VAL A 81 10.18 3.95 -2.56
CA VAL A 81 9.75 4.89 -1.53
C VAL A 81 8.38 5.41 -1.93
N ILE A 82 7.43 5.35 -1.02
CA ILE A 82 6.08 5.87 -1.32
C ILE A 82 6.08 7.39 -1.23
N SER A 83 5.23 8.01 -2.03
CA SER A 83 5.04 9.47 -2.02
C SER A 83 3.54 9.77 -2.00
N ASN A 84 3.19 11.01 -1.65
CA ASN A 84 1.80 11.47 -1.57
C ASN A 84 0.92 10.53 -0.71
N GLY A 85 1.52 9.95 0.33
CA GLY A 85 0.80 9.03 1.20
C GLY A 85 -0.17 9.75 2.11
N LYS A 86 -1.41 9.25 2.17
CA LYS A 86 -2.49 9.84 2.98
C LYS A 86 -3.35 8.77 3.61
N VAL A 87 -3.87 9.10 4.77
CA VAL A 87 -4.97 8.35 5.39
C VAL A 87 -6.23 9.18 5.20
N ASP A 88 -7.22 8.60 4.51
CA ASP A 88 -8.47 9.29 4.18
C ASP A 88 -9.64 8.39 4.57
N GLY A 89 -10.26 8.67 5.71
CA GLY A 89 -11.33 7.86 6.23
C GLY A 89 -10.88 6.43 6.52
N GLU A 90 -11.47 5.46 5.84
CA GLU A 90 -11.16 4.04 6.00
C GLU A 90 -10.14 3.53 4.99
N ALA A 91 -9.56 4.42 4.22
CA ALA A 91 -8.64 4.06 3.15
C ALA A 91 -7.30 4.76 3.31
N ILE A 92 -6.28 4.17 2.73
CA ILE A 92 -5.00 4.83 2.53
C ILE A 92 -4.77 4.97 1.02
N THR A 93 -4.03 5.99 0.64
CA THR A 93 -3.59 6.17 -0.74
C THR A 93 -2.10 6.50 -0.73
N PHE A 94 -1.39 6.04 -1.73
CA PHE A 94 0.00 6.43 -1.92
C PHE A 94 0.41 6.22 -3.37
N THR A 95 1.56 6.73 -3.70
CA THR A 95 2.10 6.70 -5.06
C THR A 95 3.53 6.18 -5.02
N THR A 96 3.89 5.37 -6.01
CA THR A 96 5.28 5.06 -6.32
C THR A 96 5.59 5.62 -7.70
N MET A 97 6.87 5.82 -7.99
CA MET A 97 7.28 6.38 -9.28
C MET A 97 8.06 5.35 -10.10
N PHE A 98 7.75 5.28 -11.38
CA PHE A 98 8.48 4.43 -12.31
C PHE A 98 8.69 5.19 -13.63
N ASN A 99 9.95 5.45 -13.98
CA ASN A 99 10.32 6.17 -15.22
C ASN A 99 9.56 7.49 -15.38
N GLY A 100 9.44 8.24 -14.27
CA GLY A 100 8.75 9.53 -14.26
C GLY A 100 7.23 9.44 -14.26
N LYS A 101 6.67 8.25 -14.23
CA LYS A 101 5.21 8.04 -14.16
C LYS A 101 4.79 7.62 -12.76
N ALA A 102 3.65 8.12 -12.31
CA ALA A 102 3.10 7.76 -11.02
C ALA A 102 2.29 6.47 -11.10
N VAL A 103 2.50 5.59 -10.14
CA VAL A 103 1.65 4.41 -9.93
C VAL A 103 0.89 4.64 -8.63
N ASN A 104 -0.42 4.78 -8.73
CA ASN A 104 -1.27 5.14 -7.60
C ASN A 104 -1.90 3.91 -6.97
N TYR A 105 -1.78 3.81 -5.65
CA TYR A 105 -2.35 2.70 -4.88
C TYR A 105 -3.42 3.21 -3.93
N LYS A 106 -4.43 2.38 -3.73
CA LYS A 106 -5.42 2.56 -2.68
C LYS A 106 -5.42 1.31 -1.80
N GLY A 107 -5.37 1.50 -0.49
CA GLY A 107 -5.41 0.41 0.47
C GLY A 107 -6.62 0.50 1.37
N THR A 108 -7.23 -0.64 1.66
CA THR A 108 -8.32 -0.74 2.62
C THR A 108 -8.08 -1.92 3.53
N MET A 109 -8.51 -1.80 4.79
CA MET A 109 -8.47 -2.92 5.72
C MET A 109 -9.68 -3.81 5.51
N VAL A 110 -9.44 -5.09 5.34
CA VAL A 110 -10.49 -6.11 5.26
C VAL A 110 -10.16 -7.15 6.34
N GLY A 111 -10.82 -7.03 7.49
CA GLY A 111 -10.42 -7.79 8.67
C GLY A 111 -9.02 -7.39 9.11
N GLU A 112 -8.12 -8.35 9.20
CA GLU A 112 -6.72 -8.13 9.59
C GLU A 112 -5.78 -8.00 8.38
N LYS A 113 -6.35 -7.96 7.18
CA LYS A 113 -5.57 -7.85 5.93
C LYS A 113 -5.61 -6.43 5.40
N LEU A 114 -4.51 -6.00 4.82
CA LEU A 114 -4.44 -4.75 4.07
C LEU A 114 -4.51 -5.10 2.58
N VAL A 115 -5.56 -4.64 1.92
CA VAL A 115 -5.76 -4.93 0.50
C VAL A 115 -5.40 -3.69 -0.30
N LEU A 116 -4.35 -3.81 -1.11
CA LEU A 116 -3.90 -2.75 -2.00
C LEU A 116 -4.45 -2.98 -3.40
N THR A 117 -4.93 -1.92 -4.02
CA THR A 117 -5.38 -1.96 -5.42
C THR A 117 -4.71 -0.85 -6.21
N THR A 118 -4.41 -1.14 -7.44
CA THR A 118 -3.89 -0.17 -8.40
C THR A 118 -4.31 -0.58 -9.80
N THR A 119 -4.13 0.32 -10.76
CA THR A 119 -4.32 0.01 -12.18
C THR A 119 -3.00 0.28 -12.88
N PHE A 120 -2.52 -0.68 -13.64
CA PHE A 120 -1.28 -0.55 -14.40
C PHE A 120 -1.51 -1.04 -15.83
N ASN A 121 -1.25 -0.17 -16.81
CA ASN A 121 -1.54 -0.45 -18.24
C ASN A 121 -2.99 -0.93 -18.43
N GLU A 122 -3.93 -0.23 -17.79
CA GLU A 122 -5.38 -0.51 -17.85
C GLU A 122 -5.78 -1.85 -17.21
N GLN A 123 -4.84 -2.54 -16.54
CA GLN A 123 -5.12 -3.79 -15.85
C GLN A 123 -5.25 -3.55 -14.35
N PRO A 124 -6.33 -4.05 -13.72
CA PRO A 124 -6.46 -3.95 -12.27
C PRO A 124 -5.51 -4.91 -11.58
N ILE A 125 -4.85 -4.42 -10.55
CA ILE A 125 -3.91 -5.21 -9.73
C ILE A 125 -4.40 -5.17 -8.30
N LYS A 126 -4.48 -6.34 -7.65
CA LYS A 126 -4.88 -6.46 -6.25
C LYS A 126 -3.82 -7.23 -5.49
N ILE A 127 -3.37 -6.66 -4.38
CA ILE A 127 -2.35 -7.26 -3.52
C ILE A 127 -2.91 -7.32 -2.10
N THR A 128 -2.96 -8.51 -1.52
CA THR A 128 -3.43 -8.70 -0.15
C THR A 128 -2.24 -8.93 0.76
N LEU A 129 -2.12 -8.10 1.79
CA LEU A 129 -1.00 -8.13 2.72
C LEU A 129 -1.47 -8.53 4.12
N SER A 130 -0.61 -9.25 4.81
CA SER A 130 -0.78 -9.62 6.22
C SER A 130 0.29 -8.94 7.04
N ARG A 131 0.07 -8.79 8.35
CA ARG A 131 1.11 -8.27 9.25
C ARG A 131 2.36 -9.15 9.16
N ALA A 132 3.49 -8.52 8.97
CA ALA A 132 4.78 -9.18 9.10
C ALA A 132 5.13 -9.31 10.58
N LYS A 133 5.65 -10.47 10.94
CA LYS A 133 6.07 -10.72 12.32
C LYS A 133 7.58 -10.69 12.44
#